data_b72d8a8b30d724494a478d6d61d8488b
#
_entry.id   b72d8a8b30d724494a478d6d61d8488b
#
_cell.length_a   1.000
_cell.length_b   1.000
_cell.length_c   1.000
_cell.angle_alpha   90.00
_cell.angle_beta   90.00
_cell.angle_gamma   90.00
#
_symmetry.space_group_name_H-M   'P 1'
#
loop_
_entity.id
_entity.type
_entity.pdbx_description
1 polymer ?
#
loop_
_entity_poly.entity_id
_entity_poly.type
_entity_poly.pdbx_seq_one_letter_code
_entity_poly.pdbx_strand_id
1 'polypeptide(L)'
;MLIFQCHGDRCLSSNLQEHFTDLKKLVNGKSLLMGEKNVQKRLIRLGQILRVFLDKDRVSSIWLSRNFQITPRTIQRDLAALKESGFPIHEIQKGVYRLGKDLIKNLEVFDETELALVITLRNVVGQLGRPFQKAADGLFNSLYDAASSMPVYVRMDESIPLDSSLLNRIVKSIRLKKIAGFYYKSGKPHQVNMEPYRVVHFGGFWYLVGKDTGDSVIKRYALDRISDFKMARTSFRKIPENLDSAIQGSANIWFSTDQNLVVKISVDASSAGYFKRRKVFPTQEITEEREDGTLIVSFRVGRYEAIQDILKSWLPHITILEPAEF
;
A
#
# COMPACT_ATOMS: atom_id res chain seq x y z
N MET A 1 1.19 -4.50 -31.00
CA MET A 1 0.96 -3.04 -31.04
C MET A 1 -0.53 -2.82 -30.81
N LEU A 2 -0.91 -2.69 -29.56
CA LEU A 2 -2.29 -2.36 -29.13
C LEU A 2 -2.14 -1.36 -28.00
N ILE A 3 -2.54 -0.16 -28.32
CA ILE A 3 -2.50 1.04 -27.51
C ILE A 3 -3.59 0.90 -26.44
N PHE A 4 -3.22 0.77 -25.17
CA PHE A 4 -4.14 0.99 -24.05
C PHE A 4 -4.27 2.49 -23.84
N GLN A 5 -5.35 3.05 -24.31
CA GLN A 5 -5.81 4.39 -23.95
C GLN A 5 -6.36 4.34 -22.53
N CYS A 6 -5.73 5.11 -21.64
CA CYS A 6 -6.22 5.38 -20.29
C CYS A 6 -7.56 6.12 -20.39
N HIS A 7 -8.63 5.49 -19.94
CA HIS A 7 -9.87 6.14 -19.53
C HIS A 7 -9.91 6.13 -18.00
N GLY A 8 -9.47 7.22 -17.37
CA GLY A 8 -9.35 7.32 -15.92
C GLY A 8 -9.41 8.71 -15.34
N ASP A 9 -10.10 9.68 -16.00
CA ASP A 9 -10.19 11.06 -15.50
C ASP A 9 -11.62 11.55 -15.25
N ARG A 10 -12.56 10.71 -14.86
CA ARG A 10 -13.95 11.18 -14.72
C ARG A 10 -14.68 10.91 -13.41
N CYS A 11 -14.09 10.38 -12.38
CA CYS A 11 -14.84 10.14 -11.12
C CYS A 11 -14.46 11.02 -9.94
N LEU A 12 -13.23 11.51 -9.83
CA LEU A 12 -12.87 12.44 -8.75
C LEU A 12 -13.20 13.90 -9.05
N SER A 13 -13.52 14.21 -10.32
CA SER A 13 -13.76 15.61 -10.75
C SER A 13 -15.22 16.07 -10.64
N SER A 14 -16.21 15.17 -10.68
CA SER A 14 -17.61 15.58 -10.74
C SER A 14 -18.15 16.10 -9.41
N ASN A 15 -17.93 15.39 -8.31
CA ASN A 15 -18.42 15.83 -7.00
C ASN A 15 -17.64 17.02 -6.44
N LEU A 16 -16.32 17.02 -6.59
CA LEU A 16 -15.50 18.19 -6.26
C LEU A 16 -15.82 19.38 -7.19
N GLN A 17 -16.08 19.14 -8.49
CA GLN A 17 -16.51 20.20 -9.40
C GLN A 17 -17.93 20.69 -9.14
N GLU A 18 -18.88 19.87 -8.71
CA GLU A 18 -20.21 20.30 -8.26
C GLU A 18 -20.12 21.12 -6.97
N HIS A 19 -19.36 20.68 -5.98
CA HIS A 19 -19.13 21.47 -4.77
C HIS A 19 -18.34 22.77 -5.05
N PHE A 20 -17.36 22.76 -5.96
CA PHE A 20 -16.71 23.98 -6.44
C PHE A 20 -17.65 24.87 -7.26
N THR A 21 -18.61 24.29 -7.96
CA THR A 21 -19.63 25.03 -8.73
C THR A 21 -20.66 25.63 -7.79
N ASP A 22 -21.02 24.99 -6.71
CA ASP A 22 -21.89 25.53 -5.66
C ASP A 22 -21.19 26.60 -4.82
N LEU A 23 -19.89 26.43 -4.54
CA LEU A 23 -19.06 27.53 -4.01
C LEU A 23 -19.02 28.75 -4.96
N LYS A 24 -18.98 28.53 -6.28
CA LYS A 24 -19.09 29.60 -7.28
C LYS A 24 -20.47 30.25 -7.30
N LYS A 25 -21.57 29.49 -7.14
CA LYS A 25 -22.95 30.02 -7.05
C LYS A 25 -23.16 30.87 -5.81
N LEU A 26 -22.61 30.49 -4.65
CA LEU A 26 -22.62 31.29 -3.41
C LEU A 26 -21.87 32.64 -3.54
N VAL A 27 -20.91 32.70 -4.44
CA VAL A 27 -20.12 33.91 -4.70
C VAL A 27 -20.78 34.81 -5.72
N ASN A 28 -21.57 34.28 -6.67
CA ASN A 28 -22.18 35.04 -7.78
C ASN A 28 -23.52 35.74 -7.44
N GLY A 29 -24.01 35.63 -6.22
CA GLY A 29 -25.25 36.24 -5.77
C GLY A 29 -25.16 37.70 -5.34
N LYS A 30 -24.36 38.56 -5.96
CA LYS A 30 -24.53 40.03 -6.07
C LYS A 30 -23.27 40.73 -6.61
N SER A 31 -23.45 41.47 -7.67
CA SER A 31 -22.53 42.46 -8.25
C SER A 31 -21.47 41.99 -9.24
N LEU A 32 -21.85 41.92 -10.49
CA LEU A 32 -20.99 41.96 -11.69
C LEU A 32 -20.28 43.33 -11.79
N LEU A 33 -18.99 43.43 -11.62
CA LEU A 33 -18.04 44.40 -12.15
C LEU A 33 -16.93 44.91 -11.20
N MET A 34 -16.93 44.56 -9.91
CA MET A 34 -15.80 44.88 -9.01
C MET A 34 -15.20 43.65 -8.31
N GLY A 35 -15.60 42.46 -8.73
CA GLY A 35 -15.59 41.22 -7.91
C GLY A 35 -14.45 40.27 -8.11
N GLU A 36 -13.89 40.10 -9.30
CA GLU A 36 -13.02 38.93 -9.57
C GLU A 36 -11.80 38.83 -8.64
N LYS A 37 -11.08 39.91 -8.42
CA LYS A 37 -9.94 39.95 -7.52
C LYS A 37 -10.31 39.70 -6.05
N ASN A 38 -11.47 40.19 -5.61
CA ASN A 38 -11.95 40.01 -4.23
C ASN A 38 -12.51 38.60 -4.00
N VAL A 39 -13.17 38.03 -5.01
CA VAL A 39 -13.66 36.64 -5.02
C VAL A 39 -12.50 35.68 -4.95
N GLN A 40 -11.48 35.86 -5.78
CA GLN A 40 -10.29 35.03 -5.77
C GLN A 40 -9.55 35.07 -4.43
N LYS A 41 -9.38 36.28 -3.85
CA LYS A 41 -8.78 36.45 -2.52
C LYS A 41 -9.60 35.72 -1.43
N ARG A 42 -10.94 35.79 -1.52
CA ARG A 42 -11.82 35.11 -0.57
C ARG A 42 -11.72 33.57 -0.71
N LEU A 43 -11.73 33.01 -1.92
CA LEU A 43 -11.57 31.57 -2.16
C LEU A 43 -10.24 31.03 -1.62
N ILE A 44 -9.13 31.75 -1.89
CA ILE A 44 -7.82 31.40 -1.35
C ILE A 44 -7.85 31.38 0.18
N ARG A 45 -8.47 32.40 0.80
CA ARG A 45 -8.58 32.49 2.25
C ARG A 45 -9.44 31.38 2.85
N LEU A 46 -10.57 31.02 2.24
CA LEU A 46 -11.40 29.90 2.68
C LEU A 46 -10.61 28.59 2.66
N GLY A 47 -9.85 28.32 1.58
CA GLY A 47 -8.96 27.16 1.50
C GLY A 47 -7.87 27.17 2.58
N GLN A 48 -7.28 28.34 2.87
CA GLN A 48 -6.28 28.47 3.93
C GLN A 48 -6.89 28.27 5.34
N ILE A 49 -8.11 28.75 5.58
CA ILE A 49 -8.84 28.51 6.84
C ILE A 49 -9.09 27.00 7.03
N LEU A 50 -9.53 26.29 5.99
CA LEU A 50 -9.70 24.84 6.05
C LEU A 50 -8.39 24.12 6.36
N ARG A 51 -7.30 24.53 5.72
CA ARG A 51 -5.97 23.96 6.01
C ARG A 51 -5.56 24.16 7.46
N VAL A 52 -5.83 25.33 8.05
CA VAL A 52 -5.56 25.58 9.48
C VAL A 52 -6.38 24.63 10.37
N PHE A 53 -7.63 24.34 10.01
CA PHE A 53 -8.45 23.37 10.75
C PHE A 53 -7.97 21.92 10.60
N LEU A 54 -7.35 21.56 9.49
CA LEU A 54 -6.73 20.24 9.31
C LEU A 54 -5.47 20.10 10.17
N ASP A 55 -4.70 21.19 10.34
CA ASP A 55 -3.46 21.19 11.12
C ASP A 55 -3.70 21.34 12.63
N LYS A 56 -4.82 21.97 13.05
CA LYS A 56 -5.11 22.32 14.45
C LYS A 56 -6.48 21.83 14.89
N ASP A 57 -6.51 21.10 16.01
CA ASP A 57 -7.77 20.58 16.60
C ASP A 57 -8.74 21.70 17.03
N ARG A 58 -8.23 22.86 17.47
CA ARG A 58 -9.03 24.02 17.93
C ARG A 58 -8.46 25.32 17.39
N VAL A 59 -9.32 26.18 16.88
CA VAL A 59 -8.91 27.46 16.30
C VAL A 59 -9.85 28.57 16.76
N SER A 60 -9.30 29.68 17.27
CA SER A 60 -10.12 30.84 17.64
C SER A 60 -10.30 31.80 16.49
N SER A 61 -11.50 32.40 16.37
CA SER A 61 -11.79 33.43 15.38
C SER A 61 -10.88 34.65 15.49
N ILE A 62 -10.45 34.99 16.73
CA ILE A 62 -9.50 36.07 16.99
C ILE A 62 -8.12 35.73 16.42
N TRP A 63 -7.67 34.47 16.63
CA TRP A 63 -6.41 34.00 16.06
C TRP A 63 -6.44 34.02 14.53
N LEU A 64 -7.54 33.54 13.91
CA LEU A 64 -7.72 33.60 12.46
C LEU A 64 -7.71 35.05 11.95
N SER A 65 -8.41 35.94 12.65
CA SER A 65 -8.45 37.39 12.31
C SER A 65 -7.03 37.98 12.28
N ARG A 66 -6.22 37.71 13.28
CA ARG A 66 -4.84 38.21 13.36
C ARG A 66 -3.94 37.55 12.29
N ASN A 67 -4.06 36.25 12.12
CA ASN A 67 -3.22 35.48 11.19
C ASN A 67 -3.47 35.88 9.72
N PHE A 68 -4.73 36.14 9.37
CA PHE A 68 -5.12 36.58 8.01
C PHE A 68 -5.22 38.10 7.83
N GLN A 69 -4.93 38.86 8.87
CA GLN A 69 -4.99 40.34 8.87
C GLN A 69 -6.34 40.87 8.39
N ILE A 70 -7.45 40.31 8.82
CA ILE A 70 -8.81 40.67 8.49
C ILE A 70 -9.66 40.80 9.76
N THR A 71 -10.81 41.46 9.63
CA THR A 71 -11.69 41.68 10.79
C THR A 71 -12.33 40.40 11.29
N PRO A 72 -12.60 40.27 12.62
CA PRO A 72 -13.32 39.14 13.18
C PRO A 72 -14.68 38.87 12.50
N ARG A 73 -15.37 39.95 12.09
CA ARG A 73 -16.65 39.86 11.36
C ARG A 73 -16.50 39.18 10.00
N THR A 74 -15.38 39.42 9.30
CA THR A 74 -15.08 38.76 8.04
C THR A 74 -14.81 37.27 8.27
N ILE A 75 -14.04 36.92 9.32
CA ILE A 75 -13.81 35.49 9.71
C ILE A 75 -15.14 34.79 10.02
N GLN A 76 -16.04 35.42 10.79
CA GLN A 76 -17.34 34.82 11.09
C GLN A 76 -18.17 34.54 9.84
N ARG A 77 -18.15 35.48 8.86
CA ARG A 77 -18.84 35.29 7.56
C ARG A 77 -18.19 34.18 6.74
N ASP A 78 -16.88 34.04 6.79
CA ASP A 78 -16.16 32.99 6.09
C ASP A 78 -16.41 31.62 6.74
N LEU A 79 -16.43 31.53 8.08
CA LEU A 79 -16.79 30.31 8.81
C LEU A 79 -18.28 29.93 8.57
N ALA A 80 -19.19 30.90 8.51
CA ALA A 80 -20.59 30.65 8.16
C ALA A 80 -20.71 30.09 6.73
N ALA A 81 -20.01 30.69 5.77
CA ALA A 81 -19.98 30.19 4.39
C ALA A 81 -19.44 28.76 4.27
N LEU A 82 -18.40 28.39 5.03
CA LEU A 82 -17.87 27.03 5.08
C LEU A 82 -18.88 26.05 5.68
N LYS A 83 -19.59 26.45 6.75
CA LYS A 83 -20.68 25.63 7.33
C LYS A 83 -21.83 25.40 6.34
N GLU A 84 -22.26 26.47 5.67
CA GLU A 84 -23.31 26.40 4.63
C GLU A 84 -22.89 25.52 3.43
N SER A 85 -21.58 25.43 3.17
CA SER A 85 -21.00 24.57 2.14
C SER A 85 -20.79 23.12 2.61
N GLY A 86 -21.33 22.72 3.78
CA GLY A 86 -21.29 21.35 4.28
C GLY A 86 -20.08 21.00 5.15
N PHE A 87 -19.15 21.93 5.40
CA PHE A 87 -18.04 21.65 6.30
C PHE A 87 -18.50 21.60 7.77
N PRO A 88 -18.27 20.50 8.52
CA PRO A 88 -18.72 20.33 9.91
C PRO A 88 -17.84 21.15 10.87
N ILE A 89 -17.94 22.47 10.80
CA ILE A 89 -17.24 23.40 11.69
C ILE A 89 -18.15 23.72 12.89
N HIS A 90 -17.78 23.23 14.08
CA HIS A 90 -18.54 23.42 15.30
C HIS A 90 -17.88 24.48 16.20
N GLU A 91 -18.71 25.37 16.76
CA GLU A 91 -18.27 26.27 17.81
C GLU A 91 -18.33 25.51 19.15
N ILE A 92 -17.15 25.22 19.73
CA ILE A 92 -17.01 24.46 20.98
C ILE A 92 -17.01 25.34 22.22
N GLN A 93 -16.62 26.60 22.06
CA GLN A 93 -16.68 27.68 23.03
C GLN A 93 -16.86 28.98 22.26
N LYS A 94 -17.33 30.05 22.91
CA LYS A 94 -17.52 31.36 22.29
C LYS A 94 -16.28 31.80 21.51
N GLY A 95 -16.39 31.86 20.20
CA GLY A 95 -15.33 32.27 19.27
C GLY A 95 -14.21 31.22 19.05
N VAL A 96 -14.36 29.99 19.56
CA VAL A 96 -13.43 28.87 19.33
C VAL A 96 -14.14 27.78 18.54
N TYR A 97 -13.54 27.39 17.46
CA TYR A 97 -14.12 26.47 16.48
C TYR A 97 -13.24 25.24 16.33
N ARG A 98 -13.88 24.12 15.98
CA ARG A 98 -13.25 22.85 15.62
C ARG A 98 -13.88 22.33 14.35
N LEU A 99 -13.06 21.74 13.48
CA LEU A 99 -13.55 20.93 12.39
C LEU A 99 -14.00 19.57 12.94
N GLY A 100 -15.24 19.19 12.67
CA GLY A 100 -15.77 17.90 13.10
C GLY A 100 -15.00 16.75 12.47
N LYS A 101 -14.84 15.67 13.21
CA LYS A 101 -14.20 14.44 12.71
C LYS A 101 -15.03 13.75 11.63
N ASP A 102 -16.29 14.12 11.52
CA ASP A 102 -17.25 13.58 10.54
C ASP A 102 -17.17 14.28 9.17
N LEU A 103 -16.11 15.07 8.91
CA LEU A 103 -15.93 15.77 7.64
C LEU A 103 -16.10 14.85 6.43
N ILE A 104 -15.52 13.66 6.51
CA ILE A 104 -15.53 12.68 5.42
C ILE A 104 -16.89 11.97 5.32
N LYS A 105 -17.53 11.66 6.46
CA LYS A 105 -18.90 11.09 6.50
C LYS A 105 -19.94 12.04 5.90
N ASN A 106 -19.82 13.33 6.19
CA ASN A 106 -20.79 14.33 5.74
C ASN A 106 -20.60 14.78 4.29
N LEU A 107 -19.44 14.50 3.69
CA LEU A 107 -19.16 14.89 2.30
C LEU A 107 -19.54 13.80 1.29
N GLU A 108 -19.97 12.60 1.74
CA GLU A 108 -20.25 11.43 0.86
C GLU A 108 -19.12 11.24 -0.20
N VAL A 109 -17.88 11.53 0.22
CA VAL A 109 -16.70 11.55 -0.68
C VAL A 109 -16.33 10.15 -1.14
N PHE A 110 -16.65 9.13 -0.33
CA PHE A 110 -16.29 7.74 -0.60
C PHE A 110 -17.54 6.87 -0.65
N ASP A 111 -17.62 6.04 -1.67
CA ASP A 111 -18.61 4.97 -1.72
C ASP A 111 -18.19 3.78 -0.80
N GLU A 112 -19.09 2.80 -0.65
CA GLU A 112 -18.84 1.64 0.22
C GLU A 112 -17.64 0.80 -0.25
N THR A 113 -17.38 0.75 -1.56
CA THR A 113 -16.24 0.05 -2.15
C THR A 113 -14.92 0.74 -1.82
N GLU A 114 -14.91 2.07 -1.90
CA GLU A 114 -13.75 2.90 -1.56
C GLU A 114 -13.44 2.83 -0.05
N LEU A 115 -14.48 2.86 0.81
CA LEU A 115 -14.31 2.66 2.25
C LEU A 115 -13.80 1.24 2.58
N ALA A 116 -14.32 0.21 1.92
CA ALA A 116 -13.82 -1.16 2.07
C ALA A 116 -12.34 -1.27 1.63
N LEU A 117 -11.94 -0.55 0.58
CA LEU A 117 -10.54 -0.48 0.14
C LEU A 117 -9.66 0.18 1.20
N VAL A 118 -10.08 1.29 1.81
CA VAL A 118 -9.34 1.98 2.89
C VAL A 118 -9.11 1.04 4.08
N ILE A 119 -10.14 0.30 4.51
CA ILE A 119 -10.02 -0.69 5.59
C ILE A 119 -9.04 -1.80 5.21
N THR A 120 -9.19 -2.33 4.00
CA THR A 120 -8.33 -3.41 3.49
C THR A 120 -6.87 -2.96 3.47
N LEU A 121 -6.59 -1.79 2.91
CA LEU A 121 -5.23 -1.21 2.88
C LEU A 121 -4.66 -1.03 4.28
N ARG A 122 -5.46 -0.52 5.23
CA ARG A 122 -5.01 -0.38 6.62
C ARG A 122 -4.66 -1.72 7.23
N ASN A 123 -5.53 -2.71 7.10
CA ASN A 123 -5.30 -4.03 7.68
C ASN A 123 -4.06 -4.68 7.08
N VAL A 124 -3.88 -4.59 5.76
CA VAL A 124 -2.69 -5.06 5.05
C VAL A 124 -1.44 -4.32 5.55
N VAL A 125 -1.48 -2.98 5.58
CA VAL A 125 -0.34 -2.16 6.01
C VAL A 125 -0.03 -2.35 7.50
N GLY A 126 -1.04 -2.51 8.34
CA GLY A 126 -0.86 -2.81 9.78
C GLY A 126 -0.09 -4.12 10.03
N GLN A 127 -0.28 -5.11 9.16
CA GLN A 127 0.39 -6.40 9.25
C GLN A 127 1.83 -6.39 8.70
N LEU A 128 2.24 -5.37 7.95
CA LEU A 128 3.62 -5.19 7.49
C LEU A 128 4.58 -4.73 8.60
N GLY A 129 4.07 -4.43 9.80
CA GLY A 129 4.84 -4.05 10.98
C GLY A 129 4.66 -2.59 11.41
N ARG A 130 5.04 -2.29 12.66
CA ARG A 130 4.83 -0.99 13.32
C ARG A 130 5.22 0.27 12.53
N PRO A 131 6.33 0.31 11.76
CA PRO A 131 6.68 1.51 11.00
C PRO A 131 5.65 1.85 9.92
N PHE A 132 5.15 0.83 9.24
CA PHE A 132 4.12 1.00 8.19
C PHE A 132 2.77 1.34 8.81
N GLN A 133 2.43 0.73 9.95
CA GLN A 133 1.22 1.05 10.69
C GLN A 133 1.20 2.53 11.11
N LYS A 134 2.29 3.05 11.70
CA LYS A 134 2.38 4.48 12.05
C LYS A 134 2.24 5.40 10.85
N ALA A 135 2.85 5.04 9.71
CA ALA A 135 2.73 5.82 8.47
C ALA A 135 1.30 5.79 7.94
N ALA A 136 0.65 4.64 7.96
CA ALA A 136 -0.75 4.49 7.56
C ALA A 136 -1.69 5.27 8.48
N ASP A 137 -1.52 5.17 9.80
CA ASP A 137 -2.32 5.92 10.77
C ASP A 137 -2.22 7.44 10.51
N GLY A 138 -1.01 7.94 10.18
CA GLY A 138 -0.82 9.34 9.83
C GLY A 138 -1.51 9.78 8.53
N LEU A 139 -1.61 8.88 7.55
CA LEU A 139 -2.25 9.15 6.26
C LEU A 139 -3.77 8.98 6.31
N PHE A 140 -4.25 8.00 7.07
CA PHE A 140 -5.65 7.56 7.03
C PHE A 140 -6.48 7.94 8.25
N ASN A 141 -5.92 8.59 9.28
CA ASN A 141 -6.67 8.93 10.50
C ASN A 141 -7.98 9.68 10.22
N SER A 142 -8.00 10.54 9.21
CA SER A 142 -9.20 11.28 8.83
C SER A 142 -10.25 10.42 8.08
N LEU A 143 -9.82 9.36 7.39
CA LEU A 143 -10.67 8.42 6.66
C LEU A 143 -11.22 7.33 7.59
N TYR A 144 -10.60 7.16 8.72
CA TYR A 144 -10.77 6.03 9.62
C TYR A 144 -12.14 5.96 10.27
N ASP A 145 -12.63 7.11 10.74
CA ASP A 145 -13.92 7.17 11.44
C ASP A 145 -15.09 6.80 10.52
N ALA A 146 -14.97 7.11 9.22
CA ALA A 146 -15.96 6.72 8.21
C ALA A 146 -15.89 5.22 7.88
N ALA A 147 -14.66 4.69 7.81
CA ALA A 147 -14.42 3.29 7.45
C ALA A 147 -14.62 2.31 8.61
N SER A 148 -14.55 2.75 9.88
CA SER A 148 -14.63 1.89 11.07
C SER A 148 -15.95 1.14 11.25
N SER A 149 -17.03 1.58 10.59
CA SER A 149 -18.35 0.93 10.62
C SER A 149 -18.56 -0.13 9.55
N MET A 150 -17.61 -0.32 8.62
CA MET A 150 -17.76 -1.28 7.53
C MET A 150 -17.57 -2.72 8.02
N PRO A 151 -18.45 -3.66 7.64
CA PRO A 151 -18.37 -5.06 8.04
C PRO A 151 -17.36 -5.85 7.17
N VAL A 152 -16.18 -5.28 6.91
CA VAL A 152 -15.12 -5.91 6.13
C VAL A 152 -13.96 -6.29 7.03
N TYR A 153 -13.56 -7.55 7.00
CA TYR A 153 -12.42 -8.08 7.73
C TYR A 153 -11.42 -8.74 6.80
N VAL A 154 -10.16 -8.29 6.86
CA VAL A 154 -9.04 -8.87 6.10
C VAL A 154 -8.02 -9.38 7.10
N ARG A 155 -7.69 -10.66 7.02
CA ARG A 155 -6.62 -11.28 7.80
C ARG A 155 -5.49 -11.68 6.86
N MET A 156 -4.28 -11.32 7.25
CA MET A 156 -3.03 -11.80 6.65
C MET A 156 -2.18 -12.44 7.75
N ASP A 157 -1.08 -13.10 7.36
CA ASP A 157 -0.14 -13.64 8.32
C ASP A 157 0.53 -12.51 9.12
N GLU A 158 0.73 -12.73 10.42
CA GLU A 158 1.39 -11.77 11.30
C GLU A 158 2.83 -11.54 10.86
N SER A 159 3.24 -10.29 10.73
CA SER A 159 4.60 -9.92 10.34
C SER A 159 5.53 -9.83 11.54
N ILE A 160 6.76 -10.30 11.35
CA ILE A 160 7.82 -10.05 12.32
C ILE A 160 8.12 -8.55 12.41
N PRO A 161 8.37 -8.02 13.63
CA PRO A 161 8.73 -6.61 13.82
C PRO A 161 9.92 -6.20 12.94
N LEU A 162 9.76 -5.11 12.21
CA LEU A 162 10.76 -4.56 11.31
C LEU A 162 11.48 -3.36 11.96
N ASP A 163 12.81 -3.38 11.96
CA ASP A 163 13.63 -2.22 12.32
C ASP A 163 13.67 -1.21 11.17
N SER A 164 13.02 -0.06 11.37
CA SER A 164 12.96 1.03 10.39
C SER A 164 14.33 1.59 10.05
N SER A 165 15.25 1.65 11.02
CA SER A 165 16.61 2.16 10.81
C SER A 165 17.40 1.22 9.90
N LEU A 166 17.29 -0.08 10.12
CA LEU A 166 17.89 -1.09 9.25
C LEU A 166 17.30 -1.03 7.84
N LEU A 167 15.98 -0.99 7.72
CA LEU A 167 15.29 -0.89 6.43
C LEU A 167 15.78 0.33 5.64
N ASN A 168 15.84 1.51 6.26
CA ASN A 168 16.29 2.73 5.61
C ASN A 168 17.74 2.63 5.11
N ARG A 169 18.65 2.03 5.90
CA ARG A 169 20.03 1.79 5.48
C ARG A 169 20.13 0.83 4.30
N ILE A 170 19.35 -0.24 4.31
CA ILE A 170 19.26 -1.21 3.21
C ILE A 170 18.75 -0.53 1.94
N VAL A 171 17.60 0.16 2.01
CA VAL A 171 17.01 0.86 0.86
C VAL A 171 17.98 1.89 0.28
N LYS A 172 18.70 2.62 1.16
CA LYS A 172 19.73 3.57 0.72
C LYS A 172 20.87 2.85 -0.03
N SER A 173 21.33 1.68 0.45
CA SER A 173 22.41 0.94 -0.23
C SER A 173 21.96 0.41 -1.60
N ILE A 174 20.71 -0.05 -1.73
CA ILE A 174 20.13 -0.49 -3.01
C ILE A 174 20.04 0.69 -3.99
N ARG A 175 19.50 1.83 -3.57
CA ARG A 175 19.36 3.03 -4.42
C ARG A 175 20.69 3.55 -4.92
N LEU A 176 21.70 3.54 -4.06
CA LEU A 176 23.05 4.00 -4.38
C LEU A 176 23.92 2.90 -5.04
N LYS A 177 23.36 1.71 -5.29
CA LYS A 177 24.05 0.53 -5.82
C LYS A 177 25.35 0.22 -5.08
N LYS A 178 25.34 0.28 -3.74
CA LYS A 178 26.50 0.04 -2.89
C LYS A 178 26.49 -1.37 -2.33
N ILE A 179 27.67 -2.01 -2.32
CA ILE A 179 27.86 -3.29 -1.63
C ILE A 179 27.54 -3.10 -0.15
N ALA A 180 26.87 -4.07 0.45
CA ALA A 180 26.52 -4.12 1.86
C ALA A 180 27.27 -5.25 2.56
N GLY A 181 27.78 -4.95 3.77
CA GLY A 181 28.37 -5.91 4.68
C GLY A 181 27.54 -5.99 5.96
N PHE A 182 27.33 -7.18 6.50
CA PHE A 182 26.59 -7.40 7.76
C PHE A 182 26.91 -8.75 8.38
N TYR A 183 26.56 -8.94 9.66
CA TYR A 183 26.55 -10.26 10.28
C TYR A 183 25.17 -10.87 10.17
N TYR A 184 25.10 -12.13 9.79
CA TYR A 184 23.86 -12.90 9.66
C TYR A 184 23.80 -14.05 10.66
N LYS A 185 22.71 -14.13 11.42
CA LYS A 185 22.49 -15.15 12.45
C LYS A 185 21.65 -16.30 11.89
N SER A 186 22.32 -17.34 11.34
CA SER A 186 21.67 -18.61 11.00
C SER A 186 22.56 -19.76 11.54
N GLY A 187 22.30 -20.13 12.78
CA GLY A 187 23.23 -20.97 13.54
C GLY A 187 24.41 -20.15 14.08
N LYS A 188 25.65 -20.44 13.64
CA LYS A 188 26.78 -19.57 13.98
C LYS A 188 26.73 -18.27 13.18
N PRO A 189 26.83 -17.09 13.84
CA PRO A 189 26.89 -15.83 13.12
C PRO A 189 28.08 -15.80 12.16
N HIS A 190 27.84 -15.36 10.94
CA HIS A 190 28.88 -15.23 9.92
C HIS A 190 28.76 -13.89 9.19
N GLN A 191 29.88 -13.40 8.67
CA GLN A 191 29.91 -12.18 7.90
C GLN A 191 29.46 -12.44 6.48
N VAL A 192 28.60 -11.56 5.97
CA VAL A 192 28.10 -11.55 4.60
C VAL A 192 28.51 -10.24 3.94
N ASN A 193 28.97 -10.33 2.68
CA ASN A 193 29.12 -9.17 1.80
C ASN A 193 28.31 -9.43 0.53
N MET A 194 27.44 -8.51 0.15
CA MET A 194 26.54 -8.72 -0.98
C MET A 194 26.25 -7.45 -1.76
N GLU A 195 25.86 -7.61 -3.01
CA GLU A 195 25.20 -6.60 -3.82
C GLU A 195 23.70 -6.63 -3.49
N PRO A 196 23.15 -5.66 -2.74
CA PRO A 196 21.74 -5.69 -2.34
C PRO A 196 20.86 -5.22 -3.51
N TYR A 197 19.83 -6.00 -3.84
CA TYR A 197 18.99 -5.75 -5.00
C TYR A 197 17.57 -5.33 -4.66
N ARG A 198 16.88 -6.07 -3.76
CA ARG A 198 15.47 -5.84 -3.37
C ARG A 198 15.26 -6.17 -1.90
N VAL A 199 14.27 -5.48 -1.33
CA VAL A 199 13.63 -5.90 -0.07
C VAL A 199 12.27 -6.47 -0.45
N VAL A 200 11.97 -7.67 0.03
CA VAL A 200 10.73 -8.39 -0.27
C VAL A 200 10.07 -8.90 1.01
N HIS A 201 8.74 -9.00 0.98
CA HIS A 201 7.96 -9.53 2.09
C HIS A 201 7.24 -10.81 1.63
N PHE A 202 7.47 -11.92 2.34
CA PHE A 202 6.82 -13.20 2.12
C PHE A 202 6.48 -13.88 3.44
N GLY A 203 5.23 -14.36 3.58
CA GLY A 203 4.81 -15.18 4.71
C GLY A 203 5.10 -14.54 6.08
N GLY A 204 4.85 -13.23 6.24
CA GLY A 204 5.11 -12.51 7.48
C GLY A 204 6.56 -12.07 7.71
N PHE A 205 7.50 -12.38 6.81
CA PHE A 205 8.92 -12.08 6.96
C PHE A 205 9.44 -11.11 5.91
N TRP A 206 10.33 -10.22 6.31
CA TRP A 206 11.06 -9.32 5.43
C TRP A 206 12.43 -9.90 5.07
N TYR A 207 12.79 -9.86 3.80
CA TYR A 207 14.05 -10.40 3.29
C TYR A 207 14.80 -9.36 2.47
N LEU A 208 16.13 -9.33 2.63
CA LEU A 208 17.06 -8.71 1.71
C LEU A 208 17.47 -9.73 0.66
N VAL A 209 17.19 -9.42 -0.59
CA VAL A 209 17.60 -10.21 -1.76
C VAL A 209 18.77 -9.54 -2.44
N GLY A 210 19.78 -10.29 -2.77
CA GLY A 210 20.94 -9.77 -3.48
C GLY A 210 21.94 -10.87 -3.82
N LYS A 211 23.03 -10.48 -4.51
CA LYS A 211 24.08 -11.38 -4.91
C LYS A 211 25.19 -11.39 -3.86
N ASP A 212 25.46 -12.53 -3.28
CA ASP A 212 26.61 -12.73 -2.39
C ASP A 212 27.91 -12.54 -3.17
N THR A 213 28.84 -11.76 -2.62
CA THR A 213 30.12 -11.47 -3.32
C THR A 213 31.12 -12.61 -3.23
N GLY A 214 30.93 -13.57 -2.30
CA GLY A 214 31.82 -14.72 -2.11
C GLY A 214 31.64 -15.80 -3.17
N ASP A 215 30.38 -16.22 -3.39
CA ASP A 215 30.04 -17.30 -4.34
C ASP A 215 29.27 -16.83 -5.58
N SER A 216 28.99 -15.55 -5.66
CA SER A 216 28.24 -14.93 -6.77
C SER A 216 26.80 -15.45 -6.97
N VAL A 217 26.19 -16.05 -5.94
CA VAL A 217 24.84 -16.60 -5.96
C VAL A 217 23.84 -15.56 -5.42
N ILE A 218 22.63 -15.52 -5.99
CA ILE A 218 21.52 -14.75 -5.44
C ILE A 218 21.02 -15.42 -4.17
N LYS A 219 21.18 -14.73 -3.05
CA LYS A 219 20.74 -15.18 -1.72
C LYS A 219 19.66 -14.28 -1.13
N ARG A 220 19.05 -14.76 -0.07
CA ARG A 220 17.98 -14.12 0.67
C ARG A 220 18.31 -14.17 2.15
N TYR A 221 18.23 -13.01 2.79
CA TYR A 221 18.58 -12.85 4.20
C TYR A 221 17.43 -12.21 4.93
N ALA A 222 16.84 -12.92 5.90
CA ALA A 222 15.76 -12.39 6.73
C ALA A 222 16.26 -11.20 7.55
N LEU A 223 15.54 -10.07 7.50
CA LEU A 223 15.99 -8.80 8.08
C LEU A 223 16.16 -8.86 9.59
N ASP A 224 15.31 -9.61 10.28
CA ASP A 224 15.35 -9.83 11.73
C ASP A 224 16.61 -10.56 12.22
N ARG A 225 17.34 -11.19 11.29
CA ARG A 225 18.59 -11.91 11.56
C ARG A 225 19.85 -11.14 11.12
N ILE A 226 19.69 -9.92 10.65
CA ILE A 226 20.78 -9.05 10.21
C ILE A 226 21.22 -8.14 11.37
N SER A 227 22.52 -8.12 11.64
CA SER A 227 23.14 -7.15 12.56
C SER A 227 24.33 -6.46 11.92
N ASP A 228 24.75 -5.32 12.49
CA ASP A 228 25.93 -4.55 12.06
C ASP A 228 25.97 -4.21 10.56
N PHE A 229 24.81 -3.90 9.98
CA PHE A 229 24.69 -3.55 8.57
C PHE A 229 25.51 -2.28 8.24
N LYS A 230 26.42 -2.40 7.30
CA LYS A 230 27.29 -1.32 6.81
C LYS A 230 27.25 -1.25 5.30
N MET A 231 27.16 -0.05 4.78
CA MET A 231 27.26 0.22 3.35
C MET A 231 28.73 0.47 3.00
N ALA A 232 29.28 -0.30 2.07
CA ALA A 232 30.64 -0.14 1.59
C ALA A 232 30.79 1.08 0.67
N ARG A 233 32.04 1.51 0.45
CA ARG A 233 32.33 2.54 -0.55
C ARG A 233 32.20 2.00 -1.99
N THR A 234 32.43 0.70 -2.18
CA THR A 234 32.38 0.01 -3.47
C THR A 234 30.94 -0.09 -3.99
N SER A 235 30.77 0.09 -5.30
CA SER A 235 29.48 0.00 -5.99
C SER A 235 29.44 -1.24 -6.88
N PHE A 236 28.23 -1.76 -7.09
CA PHE A 236 27.96 -2.78 -8.11
C PHE A 236 27.30 -2.14 -9.36
N ARG A 237 27.38 -2.83 -10.51
CA ARG A 237 26.96 -2.22 -11.79
C ARG A 237 25.49 -2.44 -12.11
N LYS A 238 24.99 -3.68 -12.04
CA LYS A 238 23.70 -4.05 -12.62
C LYS A 238 22.93 -5.01 -11.72
N ILE A 239 21.63 -4.79 -11.60
CA ILE A 239 20.68 -5.75 -11.03
C ILE A 239 20.23 -6.65 -12.18
N PRO A 240 20.12 -7.99 -12.01
CA PRO A 240 19.62 -8.90 -13.03
C PRO A 240 18.22 -8.49 -13.52
N GLU A 241 18.03 -8.43 -14.84
CA GLU A 241 16.77 -7.96 -15.44
C GLU A 241 15.57 -8.87 -15.15
N ASN A 242 15.84 -10.17 -15.03
CA ASN A 242 14.82 -11.18 -14.73
C ASN A 242 14.49 -11.33 -13.24
N LEU A 243 15.17 -10.60 -12.35
CA LEU A 243 14.99 -10.74 -10.88
C LEU A 243 13.55 -10.41 -10.45
N ASP A 244 13.01 -9.29 -10.91
CA ASP A 244 11.67 -8.85 -10.51
C ASP A 244 10.60 -9.82 -11.03
N SER A 245 10.74 -10.33 -12.24
CA SER A 245 9.86 -11.36 -12.80
C SER A 245 9.95 -12.68 -12.02
N ALA A 246 11.15 -13.07 -11.59
CA ALA A 246 11.35 -14.26 -10.78
C ALA A 246 10.70 -14.12 -9.38
N ILE A 247 10.79 -12.94 -8.77
CA ILE A 247 10.14 -12.66 -7.47
C ILE A 247 8.61 -12.70 -7.63
N GLN A 248 8.07 -12.04 -8.66
CA GLN A 248 6.62 -12.00 -8.91
C GLN A 248 6.04 -13.35 -9.32
N GLY A 249 6.81 -14.15 -10.05
CA GLY A 249 6.42 -15.50 -10.48
C GLY A 249 6.59 -16.59 -9.40
N SER A 250 6.98 -16.22 -8.18
CA SER A 250 7.18 -17.19 -7.09
C SER A 250 6.05 -17.13 -6.06
N ALA A 251 5.69 -18.31 -5.56
CA ALA A 251 4.69 -18.44 -4.50
C ALA A 251 5.25 -18.14 -3.10
N ASN A 252 6.57 -18.16 -2.92
CA ASN A 252 7.25 -17.88 -1.66
C ASN A 252 8.67 -17.35 -1.89
N ILE A 253 9.45 -17.24 -0.80
CA ILE A 253 10.82 -16.69 -0.85
C ILE A 253 11.82 -17.57 -1.63
N TRP A 254 11.52 -18.83 -1.91
CA TRP A 254 12.40 -19.78 -2.61
C TRP A 254 12.34 -19.61 -4.15
N PHE A 255 12.22 -18.37 -4.63
CA PHE A 255 12.24 -18.10 -6.07
C PHE A 255 13.62 -18.39 -6.71
N SER A 256 13.60 -18.64 -8.00
CA SER A 256 14.79 -18.77 -8.84
C SER A 256 14.61 -17.96 -10.11
N THR A 257 15.71 -17.41 -10.62
CA THR A 257 15.73 -16.76 -11.95
C THR A 257 15.53 -17.77 -13.08
N ASP A 258 15.80 -19.06 -12.81
CA ASP A 258 15.60 -20.16 -13.73
C ASP A 258 14.40 -20.99 -13.26
N GLN A 259 13.29 -20.96 -13.98
CA GLN A 259 12.06 -21.71 -13.71
C GLN A 259 11.93 -22.88 -14.70
N ASN A 260 12.91 -23.81 -14.64
CA ASN A 260 13.01 -24.89 -15.62
C ASN A 260 12.37 -26.20 -15.17
N LEU A 261 12.01 -26.33 -13.90
CA LEU A 261 11.39 -27.54 -13.39
C LEU A 261 9.88 -27.47 -13.63
N VAL A 262 9.35 -28.47 -14.30
CA VAL A 262 7.91 -28.64 -14.53
C VAL A 262 7.39 -29.63 -13.50
N VAL A 263 6.32 -29.23 -12.81
CA VAL A 263 5.59 -30.10 -11.88
C VAL A 263 4.17 -30.29 -12.39
N LYS A 264 3.70 -31.51 -12.43
CA LYS A 264 2.31 -31.86 -12.76
C LYS A 264 1.66 -32.54 -11.57
N ILE A 265 0.46 -32.10 -11.26
CA ILE A 265 -0.37 -32.70 -10.21
C ILE A 265 -1.74 -33.07 -10.76
N SER A 266 -2.33 -34.10 -10.18
CA SER A 266 -3.75 -34.37 -10.30
C SER A 266 -4.45 -33.75 -9.10
N VAL A 267 -5.56 -33.03 -9.34
CA VAL A 267 -6.39 -32.41 -8.30
C VAL A 267 -7.76 -33.07 -8.37
N ASP A 268 -8.26 -33.60 -7.26
CA ASP A 268 -9.55 -34.26 -7.21
C ASP A 268 -10.72 -33.29 -7.51
N ALA A 269 -11.89 -33.85 -7.88
CA ALA A 269 -13.08 -33.06 -8.27
C ALA A 269 -13.55 -32.14 -7.14
N SER A 270 -13.36 -32.53 -5.87
CA SER A 270 -13.83 -31.76 -4.71
C SER A 270 -13.03 -30.44 -4.56
N SER A 271 -11.75 -30.46 -4.95
CA SER A 271 -10.85 -29.32 -4.86
C SER A 271 -10.64 -28.58 -6.18
N ALA A 272 -11.09 -29.15 -7.30
CA ALA A 272 -10.94 -28.59 -8.65
C ALA A 272 -11.46 -27.15 -8.74
N GLY A 273 -12.59 -26.83 -8.08
CA GLY A 273 -13.19 -25.51 -8.06
C GLY A 273 -12.27 -24.42 -7.51
N TYR A 274 -11.38 -24.72 -6.58
CA TYR A 274 -10.44 -23.75 -6.04
C TYR A 274 -9.35 -23.40 -7.07
N PHE A 275 -8.81 -24.40 -7.77
CA PHE A 275 -7.80 -24.21 -8.81
C PHE A 275 -8.32 -23.51 -10.04
N LYS A 276 -9.62 -23.67 -10.38
CA LYS A 276 -10.27 -22.94 -11.48
C LYS A 276 -10.51 -21.47 -11.16
N ARG A 277 -10.90 -21.16 -9.90
CA ARG A 277 -11.25 -19.79 -9.49
C ARG A 277 -10.06 -18.88 -9.29
N ARG A 278 -8.89 -19.43 -8.91
CA ARG A 278 -7.66 -18.66 -8.71
C ARG A 278 -6.43 -19.50 -9.02
N LYS A 279 -5.36 -18.84 -9.39
CA LYS A 279 -4.05 -19.49 -9.44
C LYS A 279 -3.56 -19.77 -8.02
N VAL A 280 -3.46 -21.03 -7.63
CA VAL A 280 -2.83 -21.49 -6.37
C VAL A 280 -1.32 -21.33 -6.47
N PHE A 281 -0.77 -21.52 -7.68
CA PHE A 281 0.63 -21.27 -8.02
C PHE A 281 0.70 -20.18 -9.10
N PRO A 282 1.65 -19.23 -9.03
CA PRO A 282 1.73 -18.13 -9.99
C PRO A 282 1.81 -18.57 -11.45
N THR A 283 2.53 -19.66 -11.75
CA THR A 283 2.73 -20.20 -13.09
C THR A 283 1.76 -21.34 -13.44
N GLN A 284 0.67 -21.48 -12.68
CA GLN A 284 -0.32 -22.53 -12.86
C GLN A 284 -1.00 -22.48 -14.22
N GLU A 285 -1.09 -23.64 -14.86
CA GLU A 285 -1.86 -23.91 -16.07
C GLU A 285 -2.68 -25.19 -15.87
N ILE A 286 -3.97 -25.15 -16.13
CA ILE A 286 -4.84 -26.34 -16.17
C ILE A 286 -4.66 -26.95 -17.56
N THR A 287 -4.05 -28.13 -17.63
CA THR A 287 -3.72 -28.78 -18.91
C THR A 287 -4.81 -29.75 -19.35
N GLU A 288 -5.57 -30.31 -18.42
CA GLU A 288 -6.65 -31.28 -18.71
C GLU A 288 -7.75 -31.15 -17.64
N GLU A 289 -8.98 -31.32 -18.03
CA GLU A 289 -10.12 -31.54 -17.15
C GLU A 289 -10.78 -32.87 -17.57
N ARG A 290 -10.83 -33.82 -16.66
CA ARG A 290 -11.39 -35.16 -16.91
C ARG A 290 -12.89 -35.18 -16.69
N GLU A 291 -13.56 -36.18 -17.23
CA GLU A 291 -15.02 -36.35 -17.12
C GLU A 291 -15.49 -36.53 -15.66
N ASP A 292 -14.65 -37.11 -14.79
CA ASP A 292 -14.89 -37.24 -13.38
C ASP A 292 -14.72 -35.95 -12.56
N GLY A 293 -14.37 -34.84 -13.22
CA GLY A 293 -14.12 -33.55 -12.61
C GLY A 293 -12.69 -33.35 -12.07
N THR A 294 -11.82 -34.35 -12.19
CA THR A 294 -10.41 -34.27 -11.84
C THR A 294 -9.68 -33.31 -12.79
N LEU A 295 -8.77 -32.47 -12.25
CA LEU A 295 -7.92 -31.58 -13.05
C LEU A 295 -6.48 -32.11 -13.10
N ILE A 296 -5.85 -31.95 -14.27
CA ILE A 296 -4.40 -32.02 -14.38
C ILE A 296 -3.86 -30.60 -14.47
N VAL A 297 -3.02 -30.26 -13.51
CA VAL A 297 -2.46 -28.93 -13.36
C VAL A 297 -0.95 -28.99 -13.49
N SER A 298 -0.40 -28.16 -14.35
CA SER A 298 1.03 -28.00 -14.57
C SER A 298 1.47 -26.61 -14.06
N PHE A 299 2.69 -26.55 -13.53
CA PHE A 299 3.33 -25.29 -13.15
C PHE A 299 4.85 -25.41 -13.23
N ARG A 300 5.51 -24.25 -13.39
CA ARG A 300 6.97 -24.17 -13.49
C ARG A 300 7.54 -23.58 -12.23
N VAL A 301 8.63 -24.17 -11.75
CA VAL A 301 9.35 -23.71 -10.56
C VAL A 301 10.86 -23.77 -10.81
N GLY A 302 11.60 -23.00 -10.06
CA GLY A 302 13.05 -23.07 -10.09
C GLY A 302 13.62 -24.08 -9.09
N ARG A 303 12.81 -24.45 -8.08
CA ARG A 303 13.17 -25.39 -7.00
C ARG A 303 11.94 -26.06 -6.47
N TYR A 304 12.05 -27.32 -6.06
CA TYR A 304 10.92 -28.05 -5.46
C TYR A 304 10.53 -27.48 -4.09
N GLU A 305 11.47 -26.97 -3.31
CA GLU A 305 11.19 -26.36 -2.01
C GLU A 305 10.28 -25.13 -2.12
N ALA A 306 10.25 -24.48 -3.30
CA ALA A 306 9.37 -23.34 -3.55
C ALA A 306 7.88 -23.70 -3.50
N ILE A 307 7.52 -24.96 -3.61
CA ILE A 307 6.11 -25.42 -3.68
C ILE A 307 5.76 -26.48 -2.67
N GLN A 308 6.75 -27.08 -2.02
CA GLN A 308 6.56 -28.24 -1.15
C GLN A 308 5.50 -28.00 -0.06
N ASP A 309 5.55 -26.83 0.63
CA ASP A 309 4.60 -26.52 1.69
C ASP A 309 3.20 -26.25 1.16
N ILE A 310 3.12 -25.62 -0.04
CA ILE A 310 1.84 -25.39 -0.71
C ILE A 310 1.21 -26.74 -1.10
N LEU A 311 1.98 -27.65 -1.69
CA LEU A 311 1.48 -28.99 -2.05
C LEU A 311 1.00 -29.75 -0.81
N LYS A 312 1.77 -29.72 0.28
CA LYS A 312 1.37 -30.36 1.54
C LYS A 312 0.04 -29.84 2.08
N SER A 313 -0.24 -28.54 1.92
CA SER A 313 -1.50 -27.93 2.40
C SER A 313 -2.73 -28.41 1.64
N TRP A 314 -2.55 -29.03 0.47
CA TRP A 314 -3.64 -29.58 -0.35
C TRP A 314 -3.83 -31.08 -0.21
N LEU A 315 -2.97 -31.77 0.55
CA LEU A 315 -3.17 -33.21 0.82
C LEU A 315 -4.45 -33.44 1.67
N PRO A 316 -5.22 -34.50 1.42
CA PRO A 316 -4.99 -35.58 0.43
C PRO A 316 -5.58 -35.29 -0.98
N HIS A 317 -6.02 -34.09 -1.28
CA HIS A 317 -6.78 -33.73 -2.49
C HIS A 317 -5.95 -33.59 -3.76
N ILE A 318 -4.64 -33.78 -3.65
CA ILE A 318 -3.74 -33.75 -4.80
C ILE A 318 -2.87 -34.98 -4.84
N THR A 319 -2.45 -35.36 -6.05
CA THR A 319 -1.43 -36.39 -6.28
C THR A 319 -0.38 -35.82 -7.24
N ILE A 320 0.90 -35.94 -6.90
CA ILE A 320 1.99 -35.55 -7.77
C ILE A 320 2.16 -36.59 -8.86
N LEU A 321 2.11 -36.11 -10.11
CA LEU A 321 2.26 -36.99 -11.31
C LEU A 321 3.68 -36.89 -11.86
N GLU A 322 4.27 -35.73 -11.88
CA GLU A 322 5.62 -35.47 -12.37
C GLU A 322 6.27 -34.36 -11.51
N PRO A 323 7.54 -34.52 -11.16
CA PRO A 323 8.38 -35.72 -11.34
C PRO A 323 8.10 -36.81 -10.28
N ALA A 324 8.40 -38.04 -10.60
CA ALA A 324 8.10 -39.19 -9.74
C ALA A 324 8.94 -39.23 -8.44
N GLU A 325 10.10 -38.57 -8.44
CA GLU A 325 10.99 -38.45 -7.27
C GLU A 325 10.57 -37.34 -6.28
N PHE A 326 9.57 -36.56 -6.54
CA PHE A 326 9.06 -35.51 -5.70
C PHE A 326 7.91 -35.97 -4.82
#